data_a9e531c0832ce809f0495a6fabcfdb25
#
_entry.id   a9e531c0832ce809f0495a6fabcfdb25
#
_cell.length_a   1.000
_cell.length_b   1.000
_cell.length_c   1.000
_cell.angle_alpha   90.00
_cell.angle_beta   90.00
_cell.angle_gamma   90.00
#
_symmetry.space_group_name_H-M   'P 1'
#
loop_
_entity.id
_entity.type
_entity.pdbx_description
1 polymer ?
#
loop_
_entity_poly.entity_id
_entity_poly.type
_entity_poly.pdbx_seq_one_letter_code
_entity_poly.pdbx_strand_id
1 'polypeptide(L)'
;IFAALAPGLGTIPRSQRSKDADPRAEKGYIHTGPAGSGHFVKMVHNGIEYGLMQAYAEGFDILANKGSADLPEDERFDLNIGDIAEVWRRGSVISSWLLDLGAQALARDPELAQFTGYVEDSGEGRWALEAAIEEAVPVDVLATALFARFRSRQDHNFGEKMLSAMRFGFGGHIEADPHD
;
A
#
# COMPACT_ATOMS: atom_id res chain seq x y z
N ILE A 1 -30.87 -9.87 -0.95
CA ILE A 1 -30.02 -9.06 -1.86
C ILE A 1 -28.56 -9.43 -1.63
N PHE A 2 -27.98 -9.22 -0.43
CA PHE A 2 -26.55 -9.44 -0.17
C PHE A 2 -26.10 -10.88 -0.41
N ALA A 3 -26.89 -11.87 -0.05
CA ALA A 3 -26.56 -13.28 -0.34
C ALA A 3 -26.43 -13.61 -1.84
N ALA A 4 -27.08 -12.83 -2.71
CA ALA A 4 -27.00 -13.01 -4.17
C ALA A 4 -25.79 -12.27 -4.80
N LEU A 5 -25.23 -11.29 -4.09
CA LEU A 5 -24.11 -10.48 -4.54
C LEU A 5 -22.78 -10.93 -3.92
N ALA A 6 -22.83 -11.67 -2.83
CA ALA A 6 -21.66 -12.16 -2.12
C ALA A 6 -20.97 -13.30 -2.87
N PRO A 7 -19.63 -13.48 -2.71
CA PRO A 7 -18.87 -14.51 -3.41
C PRO A 7 -19.26 -15.95 -3.04
N GLY A 8 -20.03 -16.16 -1.98
CA GLY A 8 -20.37 -17.49 -1.48
C GLY A 8 -19.20 -18.15 -0.75
N LEU A 9 -19.25 -19.47 -0.61
CA LEU A 9 -18.20 -20.23 0.10
C LEU A 9 -16.86 -20.24 -0.64
N GLY A 10 -16.89 -20.13 -1.96
CA GLY A 10 -15.67 -20.17 -2.78
C GLY A 10 -14.82 -21.43 -2.55
N THR A 11 -13.51 -21.30 -2.75
CA THR A 11 -12.51 -22.35 -2.55
C THR A 11 -11.68 -22.18 -1.29
N ILE A 12 -11.93 -21.11 -0.51
CA ILE A 12 -11.18 -20.82 0.73
C ILE A 12 -11.56 -21.84 1.80
N PRO A 13 -10.59 -22.53 2.44
CA PRO A 13 -10.88 -23.46 3.50
C PRO A 13 -11.63 -22.79 4.66
N ARG A 14 -12.57 -23.48 5.22
CA ARG A 14 -13.33 -22.98 6.39
C ARG A 14 -12.42 -22.87 7.60
N SER A 15 -12.48 -21.74 8.28
CA SER A 15 -11.84 -21.58 9.59
C SER A 15 -12.65 -22.34 10.69
N GLN A 16 -11.95 -22.79 11.73
CA GLN A 16 -12.63 -23.27 12.95
C GLN A 16 -13.27 -22.07 13.65
N ARG A 17 -14.60 -22.05 13.70
CA ARG A 17 -15.37 -20.96 14.29
C ARG A 17 -16.22 -21.46 15.44
N SER A 18 -16.55 -20.54 16.37
CA SER A 18 -17.52 -20.80 17.43
C SER A 18 -18.86 -21.26 16.84
N LYS A 19 -19.61 -22.08 17.61
CA LYS A 19 -20.96 -22.48 17.23
C LYS A 19 -21.92 -21.31 17.09
N ASP A 20 -21.65 -20.21 17.78
CA ASP A 20 -22.43 -18.96 17.75
C ASP A 20 -21.98 -17.98 16.64
N ALA A 21 -20.99 -18.36 15.81
CA ALA A 21 -20.52 -17.52 14.73
C ALA A 21 -21.59 -17.37 13.64
N ASP A 22 -21.72 -16.15 13.11
CA ASP A 22 -22.66 -15.86 12.04
C ASP A 22 -22.31 -16.67 10.77
N PRO A 23 -23.20 -17.56 10.31
CA PRO A 23 -22.92 -18.42 9.13
C PRO A 23 -22.85 -17.63 7.82
N ARG A 24 -23.27 -16.36 7.80
CA ARG A 24 -23.19 -15.49 6.63
C ARG A 24 -21.77 -15.08 6.32
N ALA A 25 -20.92 -14.95 7.33
CA ALA A 25 -19.53 -14.53 7.17
C ALA A 25 -18.74 -15.49 6.27
N GLU A 26 -18.99 -16.81 6.35
CA GLU A 26 -18.36 -17.80 5.46
C GLU A 26 -18.79 -17.67 3.99
N LYS A 27 -19.92 -16.99 3.75
CA LYS A 27 -20.43 -16.70 2.42
C LYS A 27 -19.99 -15.33 1.89
N GLY A 28 -19.14 -14.61 2.64
CA GLY A 28 -18.57 -13.34 2.25
C GLY A 28 -19.44 -12.12 2.52
N TYR A 29 -20.42 -12.21 3.44
CA TYR A 29 -21.20 -11.05 3.88
C TYR A 29 -21.62 -11.20 5.34
N ILE A 30 -21.84 -10.06 6.01
CA ILE A 30 -22.23 -10.02 7.41
C ILE A 30 -23.01 -8.74 7.71
N HIS A 31 -23.85 -8.77 8.76
CA HIS A 31 -24.43 -7.58 9.38
C HIS A 31 -23.55 -7.16 10.54
N THR A 32 -22.91 -6.01 10.47
CA THR A 32 -21.90 -5.54 11.43
C THR A 32 -22.45 -4.77 12.62
N GLY A 33 -23.74 -4.41 12.59
CA GLY A 33 -24.36 -3.65 13.66
C GLY A 33 -25.34 -2.56 13.16
N PRO A 34 -25.54 -1.48 13.92
CA PRO A 34 -26.48 -0.42 13.57
C PRO A 34 -26.07 0.32 12.30
N ALA A 35 -26.96 1.21 11.83
CA ALA A 35 -26.71 2.03 10.64
C ALA A 35 -25.36 2.78 10.76
N GLY A 36 -24.55 2.69 9.71
CA GLY A 36 -23.17 3.23 9.67
C GLY A 36 -22.06 2.22 9.94
N SER A 37 -22.30 1.16 10.73
CA SER A 37 -21.27 0.19 11.08
C SER A 37 -20.64 -0.51 9.86
N GLY A 38 -21.42 -0.80 8.83
CA GLY A 38 -20.90 -1.39 7.59
C GLY A 38 -19.96 -0.45 6.84
N HIS A 39 -20.27 0.85 6.80
CA HIS A 39 -19.39 1.86 6.21
C HIS A 39 -18.10 2.02 7.02
N PHE A 40 -18.18 2.02 8.33
CA PHE A 40 -17.01 2.06 9.21
C PHE A 40 -16.07 0.87 8.95
N VAL A 41 -16.61 -0.34 8.94
CA VAL A 41 -15.81 -1.56 8.64
C VAL A 41 -15.17 -1.49 7.26
N LYS A 42 -15.90 -1.01 6.23
CA LYS A 42 -15.35 -0.85 4.88
C LYS A 42 -14.26 0.23 4.82
N MET A 43 -14.43 1.33 5.53
CA MET A 43 -13.43 2.38 5.65
C MET A 43 -12.11 1.85 6.25
N VAL A 44 -12.20 1.09 7.35
CA VAL A 44 -11.02 0.45 7.96
C VAL A 44 -10.35 -0.54 6.99
N HIS A 45 -11.15 -1.33 6.27
CA HIS A 45 -10.63 -2.22 5.22
C HIS A 45 -9.81 -1.43 4.18
N ASN A 46 -10.29 -0.27 3.73
CA ASN A 46 -9.55 0.56 2.78
C ASN A 46 -8.27 1.15 3.39
N GLY A 47 -8.28 1.48 4.67
CA GLY A 47 -7.05 1.88 5.37
C GLY A 47 -5.99 0.77 5.34
N ILE A 48 -6.38 -0.47 5.63
CA ILE A 48 -5.51 -1.66 5.54
C ILE A 48 -5.00 -1.84 4.09
N GLU A 49 -5.87 -1.67 3.10
CA GLU A 49 -5.52 -1.75 1.68
C GLU A 49 -4.42 -0.74 1.31
N TYR A 50 -4.49 0.50 1.81
CA TYR A 50 -3.44 1.50 1.61
C TYR A 50 -2.09 1.04 2.16
N GLY A 51 -2.06 0.47 3.36
CA GLY A 51 -0.85 -0.07 3.97
C GLY A 51 -0.23 -1.21 3.17
N LEU A 52 -1.07 -2.15 2.70
CA LEU A 52 -0.62 -3.27 1.87
C LEU A 52 -0.06 -2.78 0.52
N MET A 53 -0.74 -1.86 -0.14
CA MET A 53 -0.27 -1.28 -1.40
C MET A 53 1.07 -0.57 -1.22
N GLN A 54 1.25 0.19 -0.15
CA GLN A 54 2.50 0.87 0.13
C GLN A 54 3.63 -0.12 0.40
N ALA A 55 3.39 -1.18 1.16
CA ALA A 55 4.39 -2.22 1.42
C ALA A 55 4.85 -2.92 0.14
N TYR A 56 3.92 -3.24 -0.78
CA TYR A 56 4.28 -3.78 -2.09
C TYR A 56 5.10 -2.80 -2.91
N ALA A 57 4.67 -1.53 -2.97
CA ALA A 57 5.36 -0.50 -3.74
C ALA A 57 6.82 -0.35 -3.28
N GLU A 58 7.06 -0.22 -1.98
CA GLU A 58 8.40 -0.13 -1.41
C GLU A 58 9.25 -1.39 -1.66
N GLY A 59 8.64 -2.58 -1.51
CA GLY A 59 9.33 -3.84 -1.77
C GLY A 59 9.75 -3.98 -3.24
N PHE A 60 8.88 -3.66 -4.18
CA PHE A 60 9.20 -3.68 -5.60
C PHE A 60 10.19 -2.60 -6.00
N ASP A 61 10.15 -1.42 -5.38
CA ASP A 61 11.12 -0.35 -5.59
C ASP A 61 12.53 -0.77 -5.15
N ILE A 62 12.66 -1.44 -4.01
CA ILE A 62 13.94 -2.03 -3.56
C ILE A 62 14.49 -3.02 -4.60
N LEU A 63 13.63 -3.89 -5.15
CA LEU A 63 14.05 -4.85 -6.18
C LEU A 63 14.48 -4.16 -7.47
N ALA A 64 13.74 -3.14 -7.91
CA ALA A 64 14.03 -2.36 -9.11
C ALA A 64 15.38 -1.63 -8.99
N ASN A 65 15.63 -1.03 -7.83
CA ASN A 65 16.86 -0.28 -7.59
C ASN A 65 18.10 -1.17 -7.34
N LYS A 66 17.94 -2.49 -7.23
CA LYS A 66 19.10 -3.39 -7.01
C LYS A 66 20.04 -3.46 -8.22
N GLY A 67 19.57 -3.07 -9.40
CA GLY A 67 20.39 -2.92 -10.61
C GLY A 67 21.02 -1.53 -10.81
N SER A 68 20.81 -0.57 -9.90
CA SER A 68 21.25 0.81 -10.03
C SER A 68 22.77 0.93 -10.24
N ALA A 69 23.16 1.86 -11.10
CA ALA A 69 24.56 2.20 -11.34
C ALA A 69 25.26 2.84 -10.12
N ASP A 70 24.48 3.32 -9.16
CA ASP A 70 24.99 3.90 -7.90
C ASP A 70 25.53 2.83 -6.94
N LEU A 71 25.22 1.56 -7.17
CA LEU A 71 25.73 0.44 -6.38
C LEU A 71 27.04 -0.08 -6.97
N PRO A 72 27.94 -0.68 -6.14
CA PRO A 72 29.09 -1.42 -6.63
C PRO A 72 28.68 -2.52 -7.64
N GLU A 73 29.47 -2.73 -8.69
CA GLU A 73 29.12 -3.65 -9.78
C GLU A 73 28.87 -5.08 -9.29
N ASP A 74 29.65 -5.54 -8.32
CA ASP A 74 29.55 -6.87 -7.70
C ASP A 74 28.35 -7.03 -6.74
N GLU A 75 27.66 -5.93 -6.43
CA GLU A 75 26.45 -5.92 -5.61
C GLU A 75 25.15 -5.75 -6.42
N ARG A 76 25.25 -5.53 -7.74
CA ARG A 76 24.09 -5.33 -8.61
C ARG A 76 23.46 -6.65 -9.02
N PHE A 77 22.13 -6.68 -9.04
CA PHE A 77 21.37 -7.79 -9.61
C PHE A 77 20.43 -7.28 -10.69
N ASP A 78 20.49 -7.88 -11.85
CA ASP A 78 19.50 -7.67 -12.92
C ASP A 78 18.30 -8.60 -12.66
N LEU A 79 17.29 -8.08 -11.99
CA LEU A 79 16.13 -8.84 -11.52
C LEU A 79 14.94 -8.67 -12.46
N ASN A 80 14.39 -9.78 -12.94
CA ASN A 80 13.09 -9.76 -13.61
C ASN A 80 11.96 -9.64 -12.56
N ILE A 81 11.54 -8.41 -12.29
CA ILE A 81 10.55 -8.09 -11.26
C ILE A 81 9.18 -8.70 -11.59
N GLY A 82 8.81 -8.74 -12.87
CA GLY A 82 7.57 -9.36 -13.33
C GLY A 82 7.49 -10.84 -13.00
N ASP A 83 8.58 -11.59 -13.24
CA ASP A 83 8.66 -13.02 -12.91
C ASP A 83 8.66 -13.25 -11.40
N ILE A 84 9.35 -12.38 -10.63
CA ILE A 84 9.32 -12.44 -9.16
C ILE A 84 7.89 -12.23 -8.64
N ALA A 85 7.19 -11.23 -9.15
CA ALA A 85 5.80 -10.96 -8.77
C ALA A 85 4.88 -12.15 -9.12
N GLU A 86 5.09 -12.80 -10.29
CA GLU A 86 4.34 -13.98 -10.71
C GLU A 86 4.58 -15.17 -9.76
N VAL A 87 5.83 -15.40 -9.33
CA VAL A 87 6.13 -16.44 -8.33
C VAL A 87 5.44 -16.16 -7.01
N TRP A 88 5.52 -14.92 -6.51
CA TRP A 88 4.97 -14.57 -5.22
C TRP A 88 3.44 -14.64 -5.17
N ARG A 89 2.75 -14.26 -6.26
CA ARG A 89 1.30 -14.34 -6.31
C ARG A 89 0.76 -15.77 -6.31
N ARG A 90 1.56 -16.74 -6.76
CA ARG A 90 1.14 -18.15 -6.88
C ARG A 90 1.19 -18.93 -5.59
N GLY A 91 1.93 -18.51 -4.58
CA GLY A 91 2.02 -19.31 -3.35
C GLY A 91 2.95 -18.78 -2.27
N SER A 92 3.09 -17.47 -2.12
CA SER A 92 3.79 -16.88 -0.99
C SER A 92 2.85 -16.40 0.10
N VAL A 93 3.40 -16.12 1.29
CA VAL A 93 2.65 -15.57 2.42
C VAL A 93 2.05 -14.19 2.14
N ILE A 94 2.62 -13.46 1.18
CA ILE A 94 2.14 -12.15 0.74
C ILE A 94 1.20 -12.21 -0.46
N SER A 95 0.77 -13.40 -0.90
CA SER A 95 -0.18 -13.52 -2.00
C SER A 95 -1.51 -12.84 -1.66
N SER A 96 -2.03 -12.06 -2.59
CA SER A 96 -3.29 -11.32 -2.43
C SER A 96 -3.82 -10.89 -3.78
N TRP A 97 -5.08 -10.47 -3.85
CA TRP A 97 -5.62 -9.85 -5.06
C TRP A 97 -4.85 -8.58 -5.46
N LEU A 98 -4.38 -7.78 -4.49
CA LEU A 98 -3.53 -6.61 -4.79
C LEU A 98 -2.23 -7.01 -5.49
N LEU A 99 -1.58 -8.07 -5.02
CA LEU A 99 -0.37 -8.59 -5.68
C LEU A 99 -0.67 -9.14 -7.07
N ASP A 100 -1.82 -9.79 -7.28
CA ASP A 100 -2.27 -10.23 -8.60
C ASP A 100 -2.37 -9.06 -9.59
N LEU A 101 -2.94 -7.93 -9.15
CA LEU A 101 -3.07 -6.72 -9.97
C LEU A 101 -1.69 -6.12 -10.28
N GLY A 102 -0.79 -6.06 -9.30
CA GLY A 102 0.60 -5.60 -9.50
C GLY A 102 1.36 -6.47 -10.50
N ALA A 103 1.31 -7.79 -10.33
CA ALA A 103 1.95 -8.74 -11.26
C ALA A 103 1.40 -8.63 -12.68
N GLN A 104 0.09 -8.42 -12.85
CA GLN A 104 -0.50 -8.20 -14.17
C GLN A 104 -0.07 -6.86 -14.79
N ALA A 105 0.14 -5.82 -14.00
CA ALA A 105 0.67 -4.55 -14.49
C ALA A 105 2.10 -4.71 -14.99
N LEU A 106 2.98 -5.31 -14.19
CA LEU A 106 4.38 -5.60 -14.55
C LEU A 106 4.52 -6.53 -15.76
N ALA A 107 3.62 -7.49 -15.93
CA ALA A 107 3.60 -8.37 -17.10
C ALA A 107 3.26 -7.63 -18.40
N ARG A 108 2.51 -6.52 -18.33
CA ARG A 108 2.15 -5.70 -19.49
C ARG A 108 3.20 -4.63 -19.80
N ASP A 109 3.76 -4.05 -18.77
CA ASP A 109 4.71 -2.95 -18.84
C ASP A 109 5.67 -3.05 -17.64
N PRO A 110 6.85 -3.69 -17.81
CA PRO A 110 7.81 -3.89 -16.74
C PRO A 110 8.31 -2.60 -16.09
N GLU A 111 8.36 -1.52 -16.87
CA GLU A 111 8.82 -0.20 -16.41
C GLU A 111 7.69 0.69 -15.87
N LEU A 112 6.43 0.23 -15.95
CA LEU A 112 5.23 1.00 -15.59
C LEU A 112 5.21 2.42 -16.22
N ALA A 113 5.78 2.57 -17.42
CA ALA A 113 6.06 3.84 -18.08
C ALA A 113 4.81 4.71 -18.35
N GLN A 114 3.63 4.09 -18.39
CA GLN A 114 2.37 4.82 -18.54
C GLN A 114 1.91 5.55 -17.26
N PHE A 115 2.55 5.32 -16.11
CA PHE A 115 2.18 5.92 -14.82
C PHE A 115 3.20 6.96 -14.39
N THR A 116 2.73 8.08 -13.87
CA THR A 116 3.58 9.20 -13.43
C THR A 116 3.99 9.12 -11.96
N GLY A 117 3.43 8.18 -11.21
CA GLY A 117 3.63 8.10 -9.76
C GLY A 117 2.75 9.06 -8.93
N TYR A 118 1.87 9.85 -9.57
CA TYR A 118 0.90 10.69 -8.88
C TYR A 118 -0.25 9.84 -8.33
N VAL A 119 -0.35 9.69 -7.00
CA VAL A 119 -1.31 8.79 -6.37
C VAL A 119 -2.35 9.58 -5.57
N GLU A 120 -3.59 9.52 -6.03
CA GLU A 120 -4.73 10.10 -5.32
C GLU A 120 -5.20 9.23 -4.14
N ASP A 121 -5.96 9.85 -3.24
CA ASP A 121 -6.74 9.17 -2.22
C ASP A 121 -8.23 9.51 -2.38
N SER A 122 -9.10 8.58 -2.03
CA SER A 122 -10.55 8.72 -2.12
C SER A 122 -11.22 9.06 -0.79
N GLY A 123 -10.42 9.38 0.24
CA GLY A 123 -10.87 9.85 1.55
C GLY A 123 -10.88 8.79 2.66
N GLU A 124 -11.06 7.52 2.34
CA GLU A 124 -11.19 6.46 3.35
C GLU A 124 -9.94 6.31 4.22
N GLY A 125 -8.73 6.50 3.66
CA GLY A 125 -7.49 6.52 4.42
C GLY A 125 -7.46 7.65 5.45
N ARG A 126 -7.99 8.82 5.11
CA ARG A 126 -8.11 9.97 6.04
C ARG A 126 -9.07 9.66 7.17
N TRP A 127 -10.25 9.17 6.83
CA TRP A 127 -11.29 8.85 7.84
C TRP A 127 -10.85 7.71 8.76
N ALA A 128 -10.06 6.74 8.26
CA ALA A 128 -9.48 5.69 9.09
C ALA A 128 -8.48 6.25 10.12
N LEU A 129 -7.67 7.25 9.73
CA LEU A 129 -6.79 7.95 10.66
C LEU A 129 -7.55 8.81 11.67
N GLU A 130 -8.59 9.52 11.23
CA GLU A 130 -9.46 10.31 12.12
C GLU A 130 -10.09 9.42 13.19
N ALA A 131 -10.65 8.27 12.79
CA ALA A 131 -11.21 7.30 13.74
C ALA A 131 -10.15 6.77 14.71
N ALA A 132 -8.94 6.47 14.23
CA ALA A 132 -7.86 6.01 15.09
C ALA A 132 -7.43 7.07 16.12
N ILE A 133 -7.44 8.36 15.74
CA ILE A 133 -7.17 9.47 16.66
C ILE A 133 -8.27 9.56 17.73
N GLU A 134 -9.55 9.48 17.34
CA GLU A 134 -10.69 9.52 18.26
C GLU A 134 -10.66 8.33 19.24
N GLU A 135 -10.23 7.17 18.79
CA GLU A 135 -10.16 5.94 19.58
C GLU A 135 -8.83 5.76 20.33
N ALA A 136 -7.86 6.67 20.14
CA ALA A 136 -6.49 6.58 20.67
C ALA A 136 -5.76 5.30 20.24
N VAL A 137 -5.98 4.85 19.01
CA VAL A 137 -5.33 3.67 18.41
C VAL A 137 -4.10 4.09 17.60
N PRO A 138 -2.91 3.52 17.83
CA PRO A 138 -1.74 3.78 16.99
C PRO A 138 -1.89 3.14 15.61
N VAL A 139 -1.59 3.90 14.54
CA VAL A 139 -1.78 3.48 13.14
C VAL A 139 -0.60 3.89 12.25
N ASP A 140 0.61 3.66 12.71
CA ASP A 140 1.85 4.10 12.07
C ASP A 140 1.90 3.70 10.58
N VAL A 141 1.59 2.46 10.25
CA VAL A 141 1.62 1.94 8.87
C VAL A 141 0.59 2.63 7.99
N LEU A 142 -0.65 2.79 8.47
CA LEU A 142 -1.73 3.41 7.71
C LEU A 142 -1.46 4.90 7.50
N ALA A 143 -0.95 5.58 8.53
CA ALA A 143 -0.59 6.99 8.45
C ALA A 143 0.53 7.21 7.42
N THR A 144 1.60 6.41 7.48
CA THR A 144 2.70 6.49 6.53
C THR A 144 2.23 6.25 5.09
N ALA A 145 1.39 5.25 4.86
CA ALA A 145 0.84 4.95 3.55
C ALA A 145 0.00 6.11 2.97
N LEU A 146 -0.81 6.78 3.81
CA LEU A 146 -1.56 7.97 3.40
C LEU A 146 -0.63 9.14 3.07
N PHE A 147 0.38 9.39 3.91
CA PHE A 147 1.33 10.49 3.69
C PHE A 147 2.22 10.26 2.47
N ALA A 148 2.57 9.02 2.14
CA ALA A 148 3.24 8.69 0.89
C ALA A 148 2.43 9.14 -0.33
N ARG A 149 1.08 8.97 -0.31
CA ARG A 149 0.21 9.49 -1.36
C ARG A 149 0.21 11.01 -1.41
N PHE A 150 0.23 11.70 -0.27
CA PHE A 150 0.34 13.17 -0.26
C PHE A 150 1.68 13.62 -0.84
N ARG A 151 2.76 12.92 -0.49
CA ARG A 151 4.10 13.19 -1.02
C ARG A 151 4.16 13.01 -2.54
N SER A 152 3.54 11.98 -3.08
CA SER A 152 3.56 11.69 -4.52
C SER A 152 2.97 12.81 -5.40
N ARG A 153 2.25 13.77 -4.79
CA ARG A 153 1.58 14.90 -5.46
C ARG A 153 2.36 16.21 -5.40
N GLN A 154 3.53 16.19 -4.78
CA GLN A 154 4.32 17.38 -4.51
C GLN A 154 5.74 17.19 -5.04
N ASP A 155 6.22 18.21 -5.75
CA ASP A 155 7.65 18.42 -5.89
C ASP A 155 8.21 18.90 -4.54
N HIS A 156 9.43 19.40 -4.48
CA HIS A 156 10.05 19.87 -3.23
C HIS A 156 9.16 20.89 -2.48
N ASN A 157 8.63 20.45 -1.35
CA ASN A 157 7.71 21.28 -0.56
C ASN A 157 8.46 22.26 0.36
N PHE A 158 7.70 23.20 0.93
CA PHE A 158 8.27 24.23 1.84
C PHE A 158 9.03 23.64 3.02
N GLY A 159 8.56 22.51 3.57
CA GLY A 159 9.24 21.84 4.69
C GLY A 159 10.62 21.33 4.30
N GLU A 160 10.80 20.78 3.12
CA GLU A 160 12.10 20.34 2.59
C GLU A 160 13.04 21.50 2.37
N LYS A 161 12.55 22.61 1.81
CA LYS A 161 13.30 23.84 1.66
C LYS A 161 13.74 24.41 3.03
N MET A 162 12.88 24.32 4.05
CA MET A 162 13.22 24.72 5.41
C MET A 162 14.31 23.83 6.01
N LEU A 163 14.28 22.51 5.77
CA LEU A 163 15.35 21.61 6.20
C LEU A 163 16.69 21.97 5.57
N SER A 164 16.71 22.23 4.27
CA SER A 164 17.92 22.69 3.56
C SER A 164 18.42 24.01 4.12
N ALA A 165 17.54 24.99 4.33
CA ALA A 165 17.91 26.28 4.91
C ALA A 165 18.50 26.14 6.33
N MET A 166 17.93 25.27 7.16
CA MET A 166 18.48 24.99 8.49
C MET A 166 19.85 24.31 8.42
N ARG A 167 20.04 23.32 7.54
CA ARG A 167 21.34 22.67 7.32
C ARG A 167 22.41 23.67 6.85
N PHE A 168 22.05 24.58 5.95
CA PHE A 168 22.93 25.66 5.53
C PHE A 168 23.27 26.59 6.72
N GLY A 169 22.27 26.98 7.51
CA GLY A 169 22.43 27.95 8.60
C GLY A 169 23.34 27.45 9.73
N PHE A 170 23.28 26.17 10.12
CA PHE A 170 24.12 25.66 11.22
C PHE A 170 25.43 25.01 10.76
N GLY A 171 25.52 24.51 9.52
CA GLY A 171 26.69 23.74 9.06
C GLY A 171 27.30 24.23 7.74
N GLY A 172 26.73 25.23 7.09
CA GLY A 172 27.18 25.71 5.77
C GLY A 172 26.97 24.67 4.65
N HIS A 173 26.10 23.67 4.86
CA HIS A 173 25.83 22.64 3.87
C HIS A 173 25.06 23.23 2.69
N ILE A 174 25.69 23.30 1.54
CA ILE A 174 25.09 23.73 0.26
C ILE A 174 24.31 22.54 -0.32
N GLU A 175 23.15 22.79 -0.90
CA GLU A 175 22.42 21.78 -1.66
C GLU A 175 23.26 21.34 -2.87
N ALA A 176 23.29 20.02 -3.13
CA ALA A 176 23.82 19.53 -4.39
C ALA A 176 22.88 19.94 -5.54
N ASP A 177 23.42 20.23 -6.71
CA ASP A 177 22.59 20.41 -7.88
C ASP A 177 22.01 19.03 -8.26
N PRO A 178 20.68 18.87 -8.33
CA PRO A 178 20.07 17.58 -8.70
C PRO A 178 20.39 17.15 -10.15
N HIS A 179 21.13 17.97 -10.91
CA HIS A 179 21.54 17.71 -12.30
C HIS A 179 23.06 17.48 -12.44
N ASP A 180 23.82 17.51 -11.34
CA ASP A 180 25.22 17.11 -11.27
C ASP A 180 25.32 15.63 -10.85
#